data_ffdb093009fd416dc9e1cfc0fc76381d
#
_entry.id   ffdb093009fd416dc9e1cfc0fc76381d
#
_cell.length_a   1.000
_cell.length_b   1.000
_cell.length_c   1.000
_cell.angle_alpha   90.00
_cell.angle_beta   90.00
_cell.angle_gamma   90.00
#
_symmetry.space_group_name_H-M   'P 1'
#
loop_
_entity.id
_entity.type
_entity.pdbx_description
1 polymer ?
#
loop_
_entity_poly.entity_id
_entity_poly.type
_entity_poly.pdbx_seq_one_letter_code
_entity_poly.pdbx_strand_id
1 'polypeptide(L)' 'MTDYMVDLNALDKDGEVECPYCMKIVSFSYGASGKQSCQCGNCRRFVLIDYDKMKAFRVRPRKKIS' A
#
# COMPACT_ATOMS: atom_id res chain seq x y z
N MET A 1 -28.15 -11.03 9.59
CA MET A 1 -26.91 -10.96 8.83
C MET A 1 -25.98 -9.94 9.42
N THR A 2 -24.76 -10.32 9.60
CA THR A 2 -23.77 -9.41 10.18
C THR A 2 -23.21 -8.50 9.11
N ASP A 3 -23.16 -7.23 9.41
CA ASP A 3 -22.59 -6.25 8.53
C ASP A 3 -21.12 -6.06 8.89
N TYR A 4 -20.24 -6.30 7.93
CA TYR A 4 -18.79 -6.24 8.16
C TYR A 4 -18.19 -4.91 7.75
N MET A 5 -19.01 -3.89 7.81
CA MET A 5 -18.52 -2.56 7.46
C MET A 5 -17.70 -1.97 8.61
N VAL A 6 -16.53 -1.48 8.28
CA VAL A 6 -15.65 -0.83 9.25
C VAL A 6 -15.54 0.64 8.87
N ASP A 7 -15.78 1.50 9.85
CA ASP A 7 -15.61 2.93 9.64
C ASP A 7 -14.14 3.28 9.83
N LEU A 8 -13.48 3.66 8.74
CA LEU A 8 -12.07 3.99 8.78
C LEU A 8 -11.79 5.23 9.62
N ASN A 9 -12.78 6.09 9.80
CA ASN A 9 -12.62 7.26 10.66
C ASN A 9 -12.55 6.89 12.13
N ALA A 10 -13.05 5.72 12.49
CA ALA A 10 -13.00 5.22 13.87
C ALA A 10 -11.72 4.47 14.17
N LEU A 11 -10.89 4.21 13.16
CA LEU A 11 -9.64 3.50 13.33
C LEU A 11 -8.49 4.48 13.35
N ASP A 12 -7.55 4.25 14.25
CA ASP A 12 -6.31 5.00 14.28
C ASP A 12 -5.33 4.37 13.31
N LYS A 13 -4.91 5.15 12.34
CA LYS A 13 -3.90 4.66 11.40
C LYS A 13 -2.51 4.81 12.00
N ASP A 14 -1.67 3.81 11.79
CA ASP A 14 -0.30 3.82 12.28
C ASP A 14 0.59 4.69 11.40
N GLY A 15 0.26 4.79 10.13
CA GLY A 15 1.08 5.56 9.22
C GLY A 15 0.52 5.56 7.81
N GLU A 16 1.21 6.26 6.95
CA GLU A 16 0.84 6.40 5.55
C GLU A 16 2.04 6.05 4.69
N VAL A 17 1.77 5.44 3.55
CA VAL A 17 2.82 5.04 2.62
C VAL A 17 2.60 5.79 1.31
N GLU A 18 3.64 6.47 0.86
CA GLU A 18 3.58 7.25 -0.36
C GLU A 18 4.17 6.48 -1.54
N CYS A 19 3.58 6.69 -2.70
CA CYS A 19 4.10 6.12 -3.94
C CYS A 19 5.43 6.78 -4.29
N PRO A 20 6.47 5.99 -4.64
CA PRO A 20 7.77 6.58 -4.98
C PRO A 20 7.81 7.24 -6.36
N TYR A 21 6.76 7.06 -7.16
CA TYR A 21 6.70 7.63 -8.51
C TYR A 21 5.97 8.96 -8.53
N CYS A 22 4.76 9.00 -7.95
CA CYS A 22 3.91 10.18 -8.03
C CYS A 22 3.82 10.94 -6.71
N MET A 23 4.36 10.38 -5.63
CA MET A 23 4.42 10.98 -4.30
C MET A 23 3.06 11.15 -3.64
N LYS A 24 2.04 10.48 -4.16
CA LYS A 24 0.73 10.45 -3.53
C LYS A 24 0.61 9.26 -2.61
N ILE A 25 -0.25 9.38 -1.61
CA ILE A 25 -0.44 8.29 -0.66
C ILE A 25 -1.04 7.09 -1.38
N VAL A 26 -0.37 5.96 -1.28
CA VAL A 26 -0.81 4.73 -1.93
C VAL A 26 -1.49 3.78 -0.95
N SER A 27 -1.19 3.89 0.33
CA SER A 27 -1.76 3.00 1.33
C SER A 27 -1.69 3.60 2.72
N PHE A 28 -2.61 3.16 3.57
CA PHE A 28 -2.59 3.49 4.98
C PHE A 28 -2.34 2.21 5.76
N SER A 29 -1.68 2.32 6.90
CA SER A 29 -1.42 1.18 7.76
C SER A 29 -2.34 1.23 8.98
N TYR A 30 -2.97 0.10 9.27
CA TYR A 30 -3.80 -0.09 10.46
C TYR A 30 -3.27 -1.32 11.19
N GLY A 31 -2.07 -1.20 11.73
CA GLY A 31 -1.40 -2.32 12.39
C GLY A 31 -0.80 -3.32 11.43
N ALA A 32 -0.53 -2.88 10.21
CA ALA A 32 0.03 -3.78 9.21
C ALA A 32 1.53 -3.97 9.40
N SER A 33 2.01 -5.13 8.99
CA SER A 33 3.43 -5.44 9.01
C SER A 33 3.78 -6.25 7.77
N GLY A 34 5.08 -6.40 7.53
CA GLY A 34 5.55 -7.15 6.39
C GLY A 34 5.56 -6.34 5.10
N LYS A 35 5.58 -7.03 3.99
CA LYS A 35 5.67 -6.41 2.67
C LYS A 35 4.51 -6.85 1.81
N GLN A 36 4.05 -5.95 0.97
CA GLN A 36 2.95 -6.22 0.07
C GLN A 36 3.14 -5.43 -1.21
N SER A 37 2.89 -6.06 -2.34
CA SER A 37 2.88 -5.34 -3.60
C SER A 37 1.48 -4.84 -3.88
N CYS A 38 1.39 -3.64 -4.43
CA CYS A 38 0.10 -3.12 -4.84
C CYS A 38 0.29 -2.13 -5.99
N GLN A 39 -0.81 -1.77 -6.60
CA GLN A 39 -0.82 -0.80 -7.69
C GLN A 39 -1.27 0.54 -7.17
N CYS A 40 -0.50 1.58 -7.47
CA CYS A 40 -0.89 2.94 -7.11
C CYS A 40 -2.12 3.34 -7.93
N GLY A 41 -3.13 3.84 -7.23
CA GLY A 41 -4.36 4.25 -7.91
C GLY A 41 -4.22 5.52 -8.73
N ASN A 42 -3.17 6.31 -8.47
CA ASN A 42 -2.97 7.57 -9.16
C ASN A 42 -2.14 7.39 -10.44
N CYS A 43 -0.95 6.80 -10.33
CA CYS A 43 -0.05 6.63 -11.48
C CYS A 43 -0.12 5.23 -12.10
N ARG A 44 -0.83 4.32 -11.45
CA ARG A 44 -1.05 2.94 -11.89
C ARG A 44 0.20 2.10 -12.02
N ARG A 45 1.26 2.51 -11.34
CA ARG A 45 2.49 1.72 -11.30
C ARG A 45 2.48 0.82 -10.08
N PHE A 46 3.10 -0.33 -10.20
CA PHE A 46 3.21 -1.25 -9.09
C PHE A 46 4.33 -0.83 -8.17
N VAL A 47 4.09 -0.98 -6.88
CA VAL A 47 5.08 -0.67 -5.86
C VAL A 47 5.09 -1.78 -4.83
N LEU A 48 6.20 -1.91 -4.13
CA LEU A 48 6.31 -2.82 -2.99
C LEU A 48 6.25 -1.98 -1.72
N ILE A 49 5.23 -2.23 -0.92
CA ILE A 49 5.06 -1.52 0.33
C ILE A 49 5.72 -2.31 1.46
N ASP A 50 6.60 -1.65 2.19
CA ASP A 50 7.21 -2.23 3.39
C ASP A 50 6.58 -1.53 4.58
N TYR A 51 5.66 -2.22 5.24
CA TYR A 51 4.95 -1.64 6.37
C TYR A 51 5.82 -1.48 7.61
N ASP A 52 6.87 -2.26 7.72
CA ASP A 52 7.80 -2.12 8.84
C ASP A 52 8.59 -0.83 8.75
N LYS A 53 8.85 -0.38 7.54
CA LYS A 53 9.57 0.87 7.30
C LYS A 53 8.63 2.01 6.89
N MET A 54 7.36 1.71 6.67
CA MET A 54 6.36 2.65 6.19
C MET A 54 6.80 3.36 4.91
N LYS A 55 7.34 2.58 3.98
CA LYS A 55 7.82 3.09 2.71
C LYS A 55 7.40 2.18 1.58
N ALA A 56 7.21 2.76 0.42
CA ALA A 56 6.99 2.01 -0.80
C ALA A 56 8.23 2.12 -1.67
N PHE A 57 8.55 1.04 -2.34
CA PHE A 57 9.73 0.96 -3.19
C PHE A 57 9.32 0.70 -4.61
N ARG A 58 10.11 1.23 -5.53
CA ARG A 58 9.93 0.92 -6.94
C ARG A 58 10.25 -0.54 -7.18
N VAL A 59 9.47 -1.17 -8.04
CA VAL A 59 9.68 -2.57 -8.35
C VAL A 59 9.89 -2.73 -9.83
N ARG A 60 10.66 -3.75 -10.16
CA ARG A 60 10.85 -4.16 -11.53
C ARG A 60 9.82 -5.23 -11.84
N PRO A 61 9.07 -5.11 -12.93
CA PRO A 61 8.13 -6.16 -13.28
C PRO A 61 8.83 -7.50 -13.41
N ARG A 62 8.12 -8.55 -13.04
CA ARG A 62 8.64 -9.90 -13.18
C ARG A 62 8.85 -10.17 -14.64
N LYS A 63 10.03 -10.71 -14.99
CA LYS A 63 10.27 -11.12 -16.35
C LYS A 63 9.34 -12.26 -16.71
N LYS A 64 8.69 -12.13 -17.83
CA LYS A 64 7.92 -13.23 -18.36
C LYS A 64 8.87 -14.18 -19.06
N ILE A 65 8.75 -15.42 -18.71
CA ILE A 65 9.45 -16.47 -19.43
C ILE A 65 8.51 -16.93 -20.51
N SER A 66 8.86 -16.66 -21.72
CA SER A 66 8.04 -17.06 -22.84
C SER A 66 8.58 -18.31 -23.48
#